data_74df6714fa78284251e9b46f016e3943
#
_entry.id   74df6714fa78284251e9b46f016e3943
#
_cell.length_a   1.000
_cell.length_b   1.000
_cell.length_c   1.000
_cell.angle_alpha   90.00
_cell.angle_beta   90.00
_cell.angle_gamma   90.00
#
_symmetry.space_group_name_H-M   'P 1'
#
loop_
_entity.id
_entity.type
_entity.pdbx_description
1 polymer ?
#
loop_
_entity_poly.entity_id
_entity_poly.type
_entity_poly.pdbx_seq_one_letter_code
_entity_poly.pdbx_strand_id
1 'polypeptide(L)'
;MGLDEPADNLDSKPYVLVAQEVTPSELLDFARGELRGICLDTGGATSHVAILSDALGIPSIFGLNDFSEKVNTGDVLIIDTRNSPKIIVNPKSEVIAAFEESLEKDSSSLKKSETTADGIELHIGANVARVEEIPTLQKLGVKHIGLFRSEFVFMESLDSPSEKYQTEVYTELVKGVPGTVVLRTLDVGSDKPLKYLPLNDENNPAMGFRSVRFSLSRPDVLEPQLRAMIKAAQYGNCRILFPMVSVPGELKKISELFNKIVDEIKPEKVPEWGIMLEVPSAAFMLNEIAKYTNYISIGTNDLMQFFFAIDRTNEKLSGYADFLSMPFMRFMNQFVSDAVKLNIKVGACGEMASDPAGFIALLGIGVEEFGMRPAVIDKMRELIPNLNKKNITGFIKNILKRKELVNVRQLIELTYL
;
A
#
# COMPACT_ATOMS: atom_id res chain seq x y z
N MET A 1 9.36 -22.12 -27.65
CA MET A 1 9.83 -23.44 -27.22
C MET A 1 9.36 -23.62 -25.79
N GLY A 2 8.66 -24.72 -25.53
CA GLY A 2 7.88 -24.93 -24.34
C GLY A 2 8.70 -25.00 -23.06
N LEU A 3 8.10 -24.52 -21.98
CA LEU A 3 8.49 -24.81 -20.61
C LEU A 3 8.16 -26.30 -20.34
N ASP A 4 9.07 -27.19 -20.66
CA ASP A 4 9.02 -28.61 -20.30
C ASP A 4 9.96 -28.84 -19.11
N GLU A 5 9.55 -28.36 -17.92
CA GLU A 5 9.81 -29.03 -16.65
C GLU A 5 9.00 -28.35 -15.54
N PRO A 6 8.24 -29.10 -14.73
CA PRO A 6 7.51 -28.51 -13.61
C PRO A 6 8.46 -28.04 -12.53
N ALA A 7 8.07 -26.98 -11.84
CA ALA A 7 8.78 -26.28 -10.76
C ALA A 7 9.08 -27.14 -9.50
N ASP A 8 9.04 -28.45 -9.59
CA ASP A 8 9.17 -29.39 -8.45
C ASP A 8 10.60 -29.59 -7.93
N ASN A 9 11.62 -28.87 -8.49
CA ASN A 9 13.01 -28.97 -8.05
C ASN A 9 13.74 -27.63 -7.92
N LEU A 10 13.02 -26.53 -7.67
CA LEU A 10 13.67 -25.32 -7.15
C LEU A 10 13.99 -25.54 -5.67
N ASP A 11 15.07 -26.30 -5.43
CA ASP A 11 15.67 -26.43 -4.13
C ASP A 11 15.82 -25.05 -3.48
N SER A 12 15.52 -25.00 -2.20
CA SER A 12 15.63 -23.97 -1.16
C SER A 12 16.75 -22.90 -1.26
N LYS A 13 17.25 -22.58 -2.44
CA LYS A 13 18.29 -21.56 -2.66
C LYS A 13 17.70 -20.27 -3.23
N PRO A 14 18.18 -19.11 -2.76
CA PRO A 14 17.79 -17.83 -3.34
C PRO A 14 18.17 -17.75 -4.82
N TYR A 15 17.23 -17.24 -5.65
CA TYR A 15 17.45 -17.09 -7.09
C TYR A 15 16.89 -15.80 -7.65
N VAL A 16 17.37 -15.42 -8.83
CA VAL A 16 16.85 -14.34 -9.66
C VAL A 16 16.17 -14.95 -10.88
N LEU A 17 14.94 -14.53 -11.14
CA LEU A 17 14.21 -14.91 -12.35
C LEU A 17 14.61 -13.99 -13.50
N VAL A 18 15.10 -14.57 -14.59
CA VAL A 18 15.38 -13.86 -15.84
C VAL A 18 14.56 -14.51 -16.95
N ALA A 19 13.69 -13.73 -17.60
CA ALA A 19 12.81 -14.21 -18.63
C ALA A 19 12.48 -13.13 -19.66
N GLN A 20 11.93 -13.51 -20.80
CA GLN A 20 11.45 -12.59 -21.80
C GLN A 20 10.22 -11.82 -21.28
N GLU A 21 9.24 -12.55 -20.76
CA GLU A 21 8.05 -12.03 -20.08
C GLU A 21 7.54 -13.04 -19.05
N VAL A 22 6.75 -12.55 -18.11
CA VAL A 22 6.11 -13.39 -17.07
C VAL A 22 4.70 -12.84 -16.86
N THR A 23 3.74 -13.73 -16.70
CA THR A 23 2.38 -13.33 -16.32
C THR A 23 2.28 -13.09 -14.80
N PRO A 24 1.29 -12.30 -14.33
CA PRO A 24 1.07 -12.11 -12.89
C PRO A 24 0.86 -13.41 -12.11
N SER A 25 0.21 -14.42 -12.72
CA SER A 25 -0.03 -15.72 -12.11
C SER A 25 1.26 -16.52 -11.94
N GLU A 26 2.11 -16.55 -12.97
CA GLU A 26 3.43 -17.19 -12.90
C GLU A 26 4.33 -16.51 -11.87
N LEU A 27 4.31 -15.17 -11.81
CA LEU A 27 5.07 -14.46 -10.81
C LEU A 27 4.67 -14.85 -9.38
N LEU A 28 3.39 -15.01 -9.11
CA LEU A 28 2.91 -15.47 -7.79
C LEU A 28 3.39 -16.89 -7.48
N ASP A 29 3.47 -17.77 -8.47
CA ASP A 29 3.99 -19.12 -8.28
C ASP A 29 5.50 -19.11 -8.02
N PHE A 30 6.28 -18.33 -8.75
CA PHE A 30 7.71 -18.14 -8.48
C PHE A 30 7.98 -17.50 -7.12
N ALA A 31 7.14 -16.55 -6.70
CA ALA A 31 7.29 -15.85 -5.42
C ALA A 31 7.00 -16.73 -4.18
N ARG A 32 6.45 -17.93 -4.36
CA ARG A 32 6.32 -18.93 -3.29
C ARG A 32 7.67 -19.55 -2.90
N GLY A 33 8.69 -19.44 -3.77
CA GLY A 33 10.04 -19.88 -3.52
C GLY A 33 10.94 -18.75 -3.00
N GLU A 34 12.26 -18.99 -3.05
CA GLU A 34 13.30 -18.05 -2.63
C GLU A 34 13.66 -17.01 -3.72
N LEU A 35 12.65 -16.45 -4.39
CA LEU A 35 12.83 -15.43 -5.44
C LEU A 35 13.36 -14.13 -4.84
N ARG A 36 14.55 -13.67 -5.29
CA ARG A 36 15.24 -12.47 -4.77
C ARG A 36 15.31 -11.32 -5.75
N GLY A 37 14.93 -11.53 -7.01
CA GLY A 37 14.93 -10.48 -8.01
C GLY A 37 14.36 -10.94 -9.34
N ILE A 38 13.96 -9.98 -10.17
CA ILE A 38 13.34 -10.23 -11.48
C ILE A 38 13.99 -9.33 -12.53
N CYS A 39 14.35 -9.92 -13.66
CA CYS A 39 14.82 -9.22 -14.84
C CYS A 39 14.01 -9.65 -16.05
N LEU A 40 13.24 -8.76 -16.67
CA LEU A 40 12.42 -9.06 -17.84
C LEU A 40 12.83 -8.24 -19.05
N ASP A 41 12.84 -8.88 -20.23
CA ASP A 41 13.16 -8.23 -21.48
C ASP A 41 12.04 -7.29 -21.93
N THR A 42 10.79 -7.64 -21.65
CA THR A 42 9.60 -6.85 -21.98
C THR A 42 9.01 -6.19 -20.72
N GLY A 43 8.01 -5.33 -20.96
CA GLY A 43 7.29 -4.64 -19.90
C GLY A 43 7.95 -3.32 -19.48
N GLY A 44 7.21 -2.57 -18.69
CA GLY A 44 7.62 -1.29 -18.11
C GLY A 44 7.27 -1.20 -16.63
N ALA A 45 7.71 -0.15 -15.97
CA ALA A 45 7.50 0.09 -14.53
C ALA A 45 6.01 0.14 -14.11
N THR A 46 5.09 0.33 -15.07
CA THR A 46 3.65 0.40 -14.85
C THR A 46 2.91 -0.90 -15.20
N SER A 47 3.61 -1.94 -15.66
CA SER A 47 2.99 -3.23 -15.98
C SER A 47 2.43 -3.93 -14.74
N HIS A 48 1.44 -4.80 -14.91
CA HIS A 48 0.86 -5.56 -13.79
C HIS A 48 1.90 -6.39 -13.03
N VAL A 49 2.89 -6.92 -13.75
CA VAL A 49 4.01 -7.67 -13.14
C VAL A 49 4.92 -6.75 -12.35
N ALA A 50 5.18 -5.53 -12.83
CA ALA A 50 5.97 -4.54 -12.10
C ALA A 50 5.27 -4.11 -10.80
N ILE A 51 3.98 -3.83 -10.86
CA ILE A 51 3.18 -3.48 -9.68
C ILE A 51 3.14 -4.64 -8.68
N LEU A 52 3.04 -5.87 -9.17
CA LEU A 52 3.00 -7.06 -8.32
C LEU A 52 4.36 -7.36 -7.68
N SER A 53 5.46 -7.31 -8.45
CA SER A 53 6.82 -7.50 -7.90
C SER A 53 7.17 -6.43 -6.86
N ASP A 54 6.77 -5.20 -7.10
CA ASP A 54 6.95 -4.10 -6.15
C ASP A 54 6.09 -4.32 -4.88
N ALA A 55 4.85 -4.78 -5.03
CA ALA A 55 3.98 -5.15 -3.90
C ALA A 55 4.54 -6.32 -3.07
N LEU A 56 5.29 -7.23 -3.71
CA LEU A 56 5.97 -8.35 -3.07
C LEU A 56 7.37 -7.97 -2.52
N GLY A 57 7.81 -6.72 -2.72
CA GLY A 57 9.12 -6.25 -2.29
C GLY A 57 10.29 -6.89 -3.06
N ILE A 58 10.05 -7.40 -4.27
CA ILE A 58 11.05 -8.08 -5.09
C ILE A 58 11.70 -7.05 -6.03
N PRO A 59 13.03 -6.78 -5.90
CA PRO A 59 13.75 -5.91 -6.81
C PRO A 59 13.58 -6.37 -8.26
N SER A 60 13.13 -5.47 -9.14
CA SER A 60 12.81 -5.84 -10.51
C SER A 60 13.25 -4.78 -11.51
N ILE A 61 13.75 -5.23 -12.67
CA ILE A 61 14.13 -4.38 -13.80
C ILE A 61 13.46 -4.93 -15.06
N PHE A 62 12.79 -4.04 -15.79
CA PHE A 62 11.99 -4.34 -16.97
C PHE A 62 12.53 -3.63 -18.21
N GLY A 63 12.15 -4.10 -19.41
CA GLY A 63 12.53 -3.46 -20.66
C GLY A 63 14.01 -3.68 -21.03
N LEU A 64 14.56 -4.83 -20.67
CA LEU A 64 15.98 -5.18 -20.91
C LEU A 64 16.26 -5.68 -22.31
N ASN A 65 15.23 -5.77 -23.17
CA ASN A 65 15.23 -6.30 -24.53
C ASN A 65 15.67 -7.76 -24.59
N ASP A 66 16.87 -8.06 -24.96
CA ASP A 66 17.43 -9.42 -25.18
C ASP A 66 18.36 -9.87 -24.03
N PHE A 67 18.13 -9.40 -22.82
CA PHE A 67 18.97 -9.75 -21.65
C PHE A 67 18.84 -11.23 -21.26
N SER A 68 17.66 -11.82 -21.41
CA SER A 68 17.41 -13.24 -21.16
C SER A 68 18.24 -14.18 -22.04
N GLU A 69 18.68 -13.70 -23.22
CA GLU A 69 19.55 -14.43 -24.13
C GLU A 69 21.06 -14.32 -23.76
N LYS A 70 21.41 -13.36 -22.89
CA LYS A 70 22.79 -13.01 -22.53
C LYS A 70 23.28 -13.63 -21.23
N VAL A 71 22.36 -14.26 -20.47
CA VAL A 71 22.67 -14.90 -19.20
C VAL A 71 22.24 -16.37 -19.22
N ASN A 72 22.89 -17.18 -18.37
CA ASN A 72 22.61 -18.61 -18.28
C ASN A 72 22.17 -18.96 -16.85
N THR A 73 21.37 -20.01 -16.74
CA THR A 73 21.04 -20.57 -15.42
C THR A 73 22.31 -20.93 -14.65
N GLY A 74 22.44 -20.41 -13.45
CA GLY A 74 23.62 -20.57 -12.59
C GLY A 74 24.54 -19.35 -12.57
N ASP A 75 24.33 -18.36 -13.44
CA ASP A 75 25.05 -17.08 -13.35
C ASP A 75 24.67 -16.33 -12.08
N VAL A 76 25.65 -15.65 -11.49
CA VAL A 76 25.45 -14.78 -10.32
C VAL A 76 25.11 -13.37 -10.79
N LEU A 77 24.03 -12.80 -10.27
CA LEU A 77 23.59 -11.46 -10.62
C LEU A 77 23.53 -10.54 -9.39
N ILE A 78 24.03 -9.31 -9.54
CA ILE A 78 23.69 -8.20 -8.64
C ILE A 78 22.64 -7.34 -9.34
N ILE A 79 21.49 -7.15 -8.70
CA ILE A 79 20.43 -6.24 -9.14
C ILE A 79 20.40 -5.07 -8.17
N ASP A 80 20.75 -3.88 -8.63
CA ASP A 80 20.71 -2.65 -7.84
C ASP A 80 19.66 -1.70 -8.42
N THR A 81 18.58 -1.49 -7.69
CA THR A 81 17.47 -0.61 -8.09
C THR A 81 17.44 0.71 -7.31
N ARG A 82 18.43 1.00 -6.45
CA ARG A 82 18.40 2.12 -5.49
C ARG A 82 18.49 3.51 -6.13
N ASN A 83 19.44 3.72 -7.01
CA ASN A 83 19.67 5.05 -7.61
C ASN A 83 19.40 5.02 -9.12
N SER A 84 20.24 4.35 -9.86
CA SER A 84 20.07 4.09 -11.29
C SER A 84 20.04 2.59 -11.48
N PRO A 85 18.94 2.02 -12.01
CA PRO A 85 18.83 0.56 -12.16
C PRO A 85 20.00 -0.01 -12.93
N LYS A 86 20.68 -1.01 -12.36
CA LYS A 86 21.81 -1.68 -13.01
C LYS A 86 21.86 -3.15 -12.64
N ILE A 87 22.37 -3.95 -13.56
CA ILE A 87 22.60 -5.37 -13.39
C ILE A 87 24.08 -5.64 -13.63
N ILE A 88 24.71 -6.41 -12.77
CA ILE A 88 26.09 -6.90 -12.93
C ILE A 88 26.05 -8.41 -13.02
N VAL A 89 26.50 -8.94 -14.15
CA VAL A 89 26.54 -10.40 -14.42
C VAL A 89 27.90 -10.95 -14.01
N ASN A 90 27.91 -12.06 -13.28
CA ASN A 90 29.10 -12.74 -12.80
C ASN A 90 30.13 -11.80 -12.14
N PRO A 91 29.69 -11.00 -11.14
CA PRO A 91 30.58 -10.07 -10.46
C PRO A 91 31.75 -10.81 -9.76
N LYS A 92 32.90 -10.17 -9.74
CA LYS A 92 34.03 -10.68 -8.93
C LYS A 92 33.66 -10.62 -7.44
N SER A 93 34.25 -11.51 -6.64
CA SER A 93 33.99 -11.57 -5.18
C SER A 93 34.21 -10.24 -4.47
N GLU A 94 35.18 -9.43 -4.90
CA GLU A 94 35.46 -8.09 -4.38
C GLU A 94 34.28 -7.12 -4.65
N VAL A 95 33.60 -7.27 -5.81
CA VAL A 95 32.43 -6.44 -6.18
C VAL A 95 31.20 -6.85 -5.36
N ILE A 96 31.03 -8.16 -5.10
CA ILE A 96 29.97 -8.67 -4.24
C ILE A 96 30.16 -8.14 -2.82
N ALA A 97 31.36 -8.30 -2.24
CA ALA A 97 31.67 -7.81 -0.91
C ALA A 97 31.49 -6.29 -0.78
N ALA A 98 31.93 -5.51 -1.77
CA ALA A 98 31.75 -4.07 -1.78
C ALA A 98 30.27 -3.67 -1.89
N PHE A 99 29.47 -4.44 -2.62
CA PHE A 99 28.03 -4.22 -2.72
C PHE A 99 27.32 -4.54 -1.40
N GLU A 100 27.65 -5.68 -0.77
CA GLU A 100 27.14 -6.07 0.55
C GLU A 100 27.52 -5.02 1.62
N GLU A 101 28.79 -4.59 1.65
CA GLU A 101 29.23 -3.51 2.54
C GLU A 101 28.48 -2.18 2.29
N SER A 102 28.13 -1.88 1.04
CA SER A 102 27.33 -0.71 0.71
C SER A 102 25.90 -0.81 1.24
N LEU A 103 25.31 -2.01 1.24
CA LEU A 103 24.00 -2.27 1.82
C LEU A 103 24.02 -2.11 3.34
N GLU A 104 25.09 -2.58 4.00
CA GLU A 104 25.27 -2.43 5.46
C GLU A 104 25.56 -0.97 5.86
N LYS A 105 26.34 -0.22 5.09
CA LYS A 105 26.64 1.19 5.35
C LYS A 105 25.42 2.08 5.15
N ASP A 106 24.63 1.83 4.12
CA ASP A 106 23.36 2.55 3.91
C ASP A 106 22.42 2.35 5.10
N SER A 107 22.51 1.20 5.80
CA SER A 107 21.65 0.90 6.95
C SER A 107 22.17 1.42 8.30
N SER A 108 23.45 1.74 8.46
CA SER A 108 24.07 1.94 9.78
C SER A 108 24.47 3.36 10.15
N SER A 109 24.54 4.29 9.20
CA SER A 109 25.18 5.61 9.44
C SER A 109 24.22 6.79 9.61
N LEU A 110 22.97 6.68 9.17
CA LEU A 110 21.99 7.77 9.30
C LEU A 110 21.09 7.56 10.50
N LYS A 111 20.82 8.65 11.23
CA LYS A 111 19.92 8.63 12.38
C LYS A 111 18.49 8.37 11.90
N LYS A 112 18.03 7.13 12.02
CA LYS A 112 16.65 6.74 11.70
C LYS A 112 15.71 7.19 12.82
N SER A 113 14.67 7.93 12.49
CA SER A 113 13.67 8.40 13.45
C SER A 113 12.31 8.59 12.78
N GLU A 114 11.25 8.44 13.56
CA GLU A 114 9.88 8.78 13.18
C GLU A 114 9.48 10.17 13.72
N THR A 115 10.44 10.92 14.25
CA THR A 115 10.22 12.27 14.82
C THR A 115 10.89 13.30 13.93
N THR A 116 10.14 14.32 13.53
CA THR A 116 10.62 15.45 12.72
C THR A 116 11.60 16.34 13.50
N ALA A 117 12.33 17.23 12.80
CA ALA A 117 13.27 18.16 13.41
C ALA A 117 12.63 19.12 14.44
N ASP A 118 11.34 19.40 14.30
CA ASP A 118 10.54 20.22 15.21
C ASP A 118 9.76 19.41 16.25
N GLY A 119 10.12 18.12 16.43
CA GLY A 119 9.66 17.27 17.53
C GLY A 119 8.29 16.62 17.33
N ILE A 120 7.75 16.59 16.13
CA ILE A 120 6.47 15.92 15.83
C ILE A 120 6.74 14.44 15.59
N GLU A 121 6.12 13.57 16.37
CA GLU A 121 6.15 12.13 16.19
C GLU A 121 5.16 11.74 15.10
N LEU A 122 5.64 10.99 14.10
CA LEU A 122 4.85 10.49 12.98
C LEU A 122 4.57 9.00 13.18
N HIS A 123 3.41 8.55 12.75
CA HIS A 123 3.04 7.14 12.78
C HIS A 123 3.37 6.51 11.43
N ILE A 124 4.52 5.84 11.37
CA ILE A 124 4.98 5.15 10.16
C ILE A 124 4.61 3.67 10.26
N GLY A 125 3.73 3.22 9.39
CA GLY A 125 3.26 1.84 9.30
C GLY A 125 3.57 1.20 7.96
N ALA A 126 3.71 -0.12 7.97
CA ALA A 126 3.86 -0.90 6.75
C ALA A 126 2.50 -1.21 6.10
N ASN A 127 2.45 -1.18 4.77
CA ASN A 127 1.36 -1.78 4.01
C ASN A 127 1.75 -3.23 3.72
N VAL A 128 0.91 -4.17 4.14
CA VAL A 128 1.17 -5.61 4.01
C VAL A 128 -0.04 -6.33 3.45
N ALA A 129 0.21 -7.47 2.85
CA ALA A 129 -0.79 -8.34 2.24
C ALA A 129 -0.86 -9.72 2.92
N ARG A 130 0.20 -10.14 3.61
CA ARG A 130 0.36 -11.47 4.20
C ARG A 130 0.96 -11.42 5.59
N VAL A 131 0.62 -12.40 6.42
CA VAL A 131 1.17 -12.54 7.79
C VAL A 131 2.66 -12.91 7.78
N GLU A 132 3.12 -13.60 6.75
CA GLU A 132 4.52 -13.98 6.55
C GLU A 132 5.47 -12.78 6.43
N GLU A 133 4.94 -11.58 6.20
CA GLU A 133 5.72 -10.35 6.18
C GLU A 133 6.09 -9.85 7.60
N ILE A 134 5.39 -10.31 8.65
CA ILE A 134 5.60 -9.87 10.04
C ILE A 134 7.06 -9.99 10.50
N PRO A 135 7.77 -11.11 10.29
CA PRO A 135 9.18 -11.23 10.72
C PRO A 135 10.08 -10.16 10.07
N THR A 136 9.80 -9.78 8.83
CA THR A 136 10.52 -8.70 8.14
C THR A 136 10.21 -7.35 8.78
N LEU A 137 8.95 -7.07 9.11
CA LEU A 137 8.57 -5.84 9.80
C LEU A 137 9.25 -5.73 11.17
N GLN A 138 9.31 -6.82 11.92
CA GLN A 138 9.98 -6.87 13.23
C GLN A 138 11.48 -6.59 13.12
N LYS A 139 12.16 -7.16 12.12
CA LYS A 139 13.57 -6.87 11.83
C LYS A 139 13.80 -5.40 11.48
N LEU A 140 12.87 -4.79 10.74
CA LEU A 140 12.90 -3.35 10.42
C LEU A 140 12.48 -2.46 11.60
N GLY A 141 12.07 -3.04 12.74
CA GLY A 141 11.56 -2.29 13.89
C GLY A 141 10.29 -1.49 13.56
N VAL A 142 9.45 -1.99 12.65
CA VAL A 142 8.18 -1.35 12.30
C VAL A 142 7.18 -1.57 13.41
N LYS A 143 6.55 -0.48 13.88
CA LYS A 143 5.62 -0.52 15.02
C LYS A 143 4.17 -0.65 14.60
N HIS A 144 3.81 -0.23 13.37
CA HIS A 144 2.44 -0.13 12.91
C HIS A 144 2.24 -0.87 11.59
N ILE A 145 1.06 -1.42 11.38
CA ILE A 145 0.58 -1.82 10.05
C ILE A 145 -0.38 -0.72 9.58
N GLY A 146 0.07 0.08 8.61
CA GLY A 146 -0.70 1.20 8.06
C GLY A 146 -1.87 0.75 7.19
N LEU A 147 -1.73 -0.42 6.56
CA LEU A 147 -2.80 -1.08 5.81
C LEU A 147 -2.51 -2.58 5.70
N PHE A 148 -3.45 -3.41 6.14
CA PHE A 148 -3.53 -4.81 5.74
C PHE A 148 -4.55 -4.98 4.62
N ARG A 149 -4.11 -5.54 3.49
CA ARG A 149 -4.95 -5.85 2.33
C ARG A 149 -5.55 -7.24 2.48
N SER A 150 -6.79 -7.33 2.97
CA SER A 150 -7.45 -8.61 3.26
C SER A 150 -7.77 -9.45 2.02
N GLU A 151 -7.66 -8.89 0.81
CA GLU A 151 -7.95 -9.58 -0.44
C GLU A 151 -7.16 -10.89 -0.59
N PHE A 152 -5.90 -10.91 -0.13
CA PHE A 152 -5.05 -12.10 -0.22
C PHE A 152 -5.58 -13.27 0.62
N VAL A 153 -6.18 -12.98 1.79
CA VAL A 153 -6.84 -14.02 2.61
C VAL A 153 -7.94 -14.73 1.83
N PHE A 154 -8.64 -13.98 0.97
CA PHE A 154 -9.71 -14.52 0.13
C PHE A 154 -9.16 -15.15 -1.15
N MET A 155 -8.15 -14.57 -1.79
CA MET A 155 -7.59 -15.06 -3.05
C MET A 155 -6.87 -16.41 -2.89
N GLU A 156 -6.25 -16.65 -1.74
CA GLU A 156 -5.51 -17.87 -1.43
C GLU A 156 -6.42 -19.02 -0.96
N SER A 157 -7.68 -18.72 -0.65
CA SER A 157 -8.66 -19.71 -0.22
C SER A 157 -9.37 -20.34 -1.41
N LEU A 158 -9.66 -21.64 -1.32
CA LEU A 158 -10.44 -22.37 -2.35
C LEU A 158 -11.92 -22.02 -2.31
N ASP A 159 -12.43 -21.70 -1.11
CA ASP A 159 -13.78 -21.27 -0.80
C ASP A 159 -13.74 -20.01 0.05
N SER A 160 -14.92 -19.42 0.36
CA SER A 160 -15.00 -18.26 1.26
C SER A 160 -14.33 -18.57 2.61
N PRO A 161 -13.29 -17.82 3.02
CA PRO A 161 -12.54 -18.11 4.24
C PRO A 161 -13.46 -18.03 5.47
N SER A 162 -13.39 -19.07 6.31
CA SER A 162 -14.21 -19.14 7.52
C SER A 162 -13.88 -18.02 8.51
N GLU A 163 -14.85 -17.62 9.35
CA GLU A 163 -14.62 -16.66 10.43
C GLU A 163 -13.43 -17.08 11.31
N LYS A 164 -13.30 -18.39 11.62
CA LYS A 164 -12.21 -18.92 12.43
C LYS A 164 -10.85 -18.64 11.78
N TYR A 165 -10.68 -19.01 10.51
CA TYR A 165 -9.43 -18.79 9.78
C TYR A 165 -9.07 -17.31 9.70
N GLN A 166 -10.04 -16.47 9.34
CA GLN A 166 -9.84 -15.02 9.30
C GLN A 166 -9.45 -14.46 10.68
N THR A 167 -10.05 -14.98 11.78
CA THR A 167 -9.69 -14.57 13.15
C THR A 167 -8.25 -14.92 13.48
N GLU A 168 -7.76 -16.09 13.07
CA GLU A 168 -6.38 -16.52 13.28
C GLU A 168 -5.42 -15.58 12.55
N VAL A 169 -5.65 -15.33 11.25
CA VAL A 169 -4.84 -14.42 10.43
C VAL A 169 -4.81 -13.00 11.00
N TYR A 170 -5.97 -12.41 11.31
CA TYR A 170 -6.01 -11.03 11.81
C TYR A 170 -5.42 -10.93 13.24
N THR A 171 -5.56 -11.96 14.07
CA THR A 171 -4.94 -12.00 15.40
C THR A 171 -3.43 -12.05 15.31
N GLU A 172 -2.88 -12.81 14.38
CA GLU A 172 -1.44 -12.88 14.15
C GLU A 172 -0.87 -11.50 13.72
N LEU A 173 -1.55 -10.81 12.82
CA LEU A 173 -1.19 -9.44 12.43
C LEU A 173 -1.20 -8.47 13.62
N VAL A 174 -2.28 -8.50 14.41
CA VAL A 174 -2.45 -7.60 15.57
C VAL A 174 -1.42 -7.86 16.66
N LYS A 175 -1.02 -9.12 16.87
CA LYS A 175 0.06 -9.49 17.80
C LYS A 175 1.45 -9.24 17.24
N GLY A 176 1.58 -9.20 15.92
CA GLY A 176 2.87 -9.12 15.23
C GLY A 176 3.58 -7.78 15.37
N VAL A 177 2.86 -6.71 15.71
CA VAL A 177 3.41 -5.37 15.90
C VAL A 177 2.87 -4.72 17.19
N PRO A 178 3.66 -3.87 17.88
CA PRO A 178 3.25 -3.27 19.15
C PRO A 178 2.26 -2.12 19.02
N GLY A 179 2.10 -1.56 17.83
CA GLY A 179 1.30 -0.37 17.56
C GLY A 179 -0.08 -0.67 16.95
N THR A 180 -0.56 0.23 16.12
CA THR A 180 -1.87 0.13 15.47
C THR A 180 -1.81 -0.71 14.20
N VAL A 181 -2.79 -1.59 14.02
CA VAL A 181 -3.00 -2.37 12.79
C VAL A 181 -4.29 -1.90 12.11
N VAL A 182 -4.21 -1.41 10.89
CA VAL A 182 -5.37 -1.03 10.09
C VAL A 182 -5.76 -2.19 9.17
N LEU A 183 -6.88 -2.84 9.46
CA LEU A 183 -7.43 -3.96 8.70
C LEU A 183 -8.48 -3.44 7.72
N ARG A 184 -8.19 -3.49 6.42
CA ARG A 184 -9.16 -3.12 5.38
C ARG A 184 -10.12 -4.28 5.11
N THR A 185 -11.43 -4.00 5.08
CA THR A 185 -12.42 -4.98 4.62
C THR A 185 -12.22 -5.28 3.14
N LEU A 186 -12.76 -6.39 2.69
CA LEU A 186 -12.56 -6.93 1.35
C LEU A 186 -12.83 -5.91 0.24
N ASP A 187 -11.82 -5.70 -0.62
CA ASP A 187 -11.86 -4.82 -1.78
C ASP A 187 -11.74 -5.64 -3.08
N VAL A 188 -12.81 -6.34 -3.42
CA VAL A 188 -12.94 -7.12 -4.66
C VAL A 188 -14.01 -6.54 -5.57
N GLY A 189 -13.85 -6.76 -6.85
CA GLY A 189 -14.74 -6.36 -7.92
C GLY A 189 -14.52 -7.24 -9.16
N SER A 190 -15.17 -6.95 -10.26
CA SER A 190 -14.95 -7.69 -11.51
C SER A 190 -13.53 -7.48 -12.08
N ASP A 191 -12.79 -6.46 -11.62
CA ASP A 191 -11.36 -6.25 -11.88
C ASP A 191 -10.44 -7.19 -11.08
N LYS A 192 -10.96 -7.77 -9.97
CA LYS A 192 -10.23 -8.69 -9.09
C LYS A 192 -11.16 -9.85 -8.68
N PRO A 193 -11.57 -10.71 -9.62
CA PRO A 193 -12.56 -11.75 -9.34
C PRO A 193 -11.98 -12.83 -8.42
N LEU A 194 -12.83 -13.33 -7.51
CA LEU A 194 -12.55 -14.53 -6.74
C LEU A 194 -13.22 -15.74 -7.40
N LYS A 195 -12.51 -16.86 -7.54
CA LYS A 195 -13.01 -18.05 -8.27
C LYS A 195 -14.34 -18.58 -7.73
N TYR A 196 -14.55 -18.48 -6.42
CA TYR A 196 -15.75 -18.96 -5.71
C TYR A 196 -16.80 -17.87 -5.45
N LEU A 197 -16.49 -16.61 -5.79
CA LEU A 197 -17.43 -15.48 -5.73
C LEU A 197 -17.51 -14.84 -7.12
N PRO A 198 -18.17 -15.50 -8.09
CA PRO A 198 -18.24 -14.96 -9.43
C PRO A 198 -18.99 -13.63 -9.43
N LEU A 199 -18.37 -12.63 -10.00
CA LEU A 199 -18.96 -11.33 -10.29
C LEU A 199 -19.24 -11.26 -11.80
N ASN A 200 -20.32 -10.58 -12.16
CA ASN A 200 -20.61 -10.34 -13.56
C ASN A 200 -19.56 -9.41 -14.17
N ASP A 201 -19.25 -9.63 -15.43
CA ASP A 201 -18.39 -8.73 -16.18
C ASP A 201 -19.05 -7.35 -16.26
N GLU A 202 -18.25 -6.33 -16.01
CA GLU A 202 -18.69 -4.92 -16.05
C GLU A 202 -17.82 -4.14 -17.05
N ASN A 203 -18.45 -3.22 -17.78
CA ASN A 203 -17.72 -2.38 -18.74
C ASN A 203 -16.70 -1.44 -18.05
N ASN A 204 -16.94 -1.08 -16.80
CA ASN A 204 -16.08 -0.21 -16.00
C ASN A 204 -15.90 -0.79 -14.59
N PRO A 205 -15.13 -1.87 -14.42
CA PRO A 205 -14.99 -2.59 -13.16
C PRO A 205 -14.57 -1.72 -11.98
N ALA A 206 -13.65 -0.78 -12.20
CA ALA A 206 -13.15 0.11 -11.15
C ALA A 206 -14.25 1.00 -10.54
N MET A 207 -15.29 1.35 -11.32
CA MET A 207 -16.43 2.16 -10.89
C MET A 207 -17.68 1.33 -10.60
N GLY A 208 -17.60 0.02 -10.75
CA GLY A 208 -18.71 -0.91 -10.71
C GLY A 208 -19.13 -1.37 -9.31
N PHE A 209 -19.66 -2.58 -9.29
CA PHE A 209 -20.14 -3.26 -8.09
C PHE A 209 -18.99 -3.97 -7.35
N ARG A 210 -18.20 -3.17 -6.62
CA ARG A 210 -17.00 -3.63 -5.90
C ARG A 210 -16.98 -3.12 -4.46
N SER A 211 -16.05 -3.67 -3.68
CA SER A 211 -15.67 -3.18 -2.37
C SER A 211 -16.85 -3.09 -1.41
N VAL A 212 -17.08 -1.96 -0.74
CA VAL A 212 -18.19 -1.76 0.20
C VAL A 212 -19.55 -2.02 -0.43
N ARG A 213 -19.76 -1.67 -1.71
CA ARG A 213 -21.01 -1.92 -2.43
C ARG A 213 -21.31 -3.41 -2.52
N PHE A 214 -20.31 -4.20 -2.92
CA PHE A 214 -20.37 -5.66 -2.94
C PHE A 214 -20.56 -6.21 -1.52
N SER A 215 -19.71 -5.82 -0.59
CA SER A 215 -19.69 -6.37 0.77
C SER A 215 -21.00 -6.13 1.51
N LEU A 216 -21.61 -4.95 1.40
CA LEU A 216 -22.92 -4.65 2.00
C LEU A 216 -24.08 -5.45 1.38
N SER A 217 -23.94 -5.92 0.13
CA SER A 217 -24.94 -6.79 -0.53
C SER A 217 -24.74 -8.28 -0.21
N ARG A 218 -23.59 -8.65 0.40
CA ARG A 218 -23.19 -10.00 0.74
C ARG A 218 -22.87 -10.11 2.24
N PRO A 219 -23.92 -10.08 3.09
CA PRO A 219 -23.73 -10.25 4.54
C PRO A 219 -23.02 -11.56 4.90
N ASP A 220 -23.23 -12.61 4.10
CA ASP A 220 -22.57 -13.92 4.23
C ASP A 220 -21.03 -13.84 4.09
N VAL A 221 -20.50 -12.79 3.47
CA VAL A 221 -19.06 -12.53 3.34
C VAL A 221 -18.60 -11.48 4.37
N LEU A 222 -19.34 -10.39 4.52
CA LEU A 222 -18.94 -9.26 5.36
C LEU A 222 -19.09 -9.54 6.87
N GLU A 223 -20.18 -10.20 7.30
CA GLU A 223 -20.38 -10.47 8.73
C GLU A 223 -19.28 -11.36 9.34
N PRO A 224 -18.89 -12.51 8.72
CA PRO A 224 -17.76 -13.30 9.22
C PRO A 224 -16.46 -12.51 9.27
N GLN A 225 -16.19 -11.65 8.26
CA GLN A 225 -14.99 -10.81 8.23
C GLN A 225 -14.98 -9.80 9.39
N LEU A 226 -16.07 -9.09 9.61
CA LEU A 226 -16.17 -8.11 10.70
C LEU A 226 -16.08 -8.79 12.07
N ARG A 227 -16.70 -9.95 12.25
CA ARG A 227 -16.59 -10.74 13.49
C ARG A 227 -15.15 -11.14 13.77
N ALA A 228 -14.44 -11.60 12.75
CA ALA A 228 -13.03 -11.97 12.85
C ALA A 228 -12.16 -10.76 13.23
N MET A 229 -12.35 -9.60 12.58
CA MET A 229 -11.61 -8.38 12.88
C MET A 229 -11.89 -7.86 14.31
N ILE A 230 -13.15 -7.89 14.76
CA ILE A 230 -13.54 -7.48 16.14
C ILE A 230 -12.93 -8.41 17.17
N LYS A 231 -12.91 -9.73 16.91
CA LYS A 231 -12.26 -10.72 17.80
C LYS A 231 -10.74 -10.50 17.85
N ALA A 232 -10.09 -10.26 16.72
CA ALA A 232 -8.66 -9.99 16.66
C ALA A 232 -8.27 -8.71 17.42
N ALA A 233 -9.13 -7.69 17.43
CA ALA A 233 -8.89 -6.42 18.13
C ALA A 233 -8.76 -6.57 19.67
N GLN A 234 -9.13 -7.71 20.26
CA GLN A 234 -8.94 -7.98 21.67
C GLN A 234 -7.44 -8.18 22.03
N TYR A 235 -6.60 -8.45 21.05
CA TYR A 235 -5.19 -8.77 21.24
C TYR A 235 -4.23 -7.59 21.02
N GLY A 236 -4.75 -6.41 20.64
CA GLY A 236 -3.93 -5.22 20.43
C GLY A 236 -4.73 -4.03 19.87
N ASN A 237 -4.01 -3.04 19.32
CA ASN A 237 -4.67 -1.89 18.71
C ASN A 237 -5.03 -2.21 17.26
N CYS A 238 -6.33 -2.21 16.97
CA CYS A 238 -6.86 -2.51 15.66
C CYS A 238 -7.85 -1.42 15.23
N ARG A 239 -7.80 -1.03 13.95
CA ARG A 239 -8.81 -0.22 13.28
C ARG A 239 -9.33 -0.98 12.07
N ILE A 240 -10.64 -0.93 11.86
CA ILE A 240 -11.29 -1.52 10.69
C ILE A 240 -11.52 -0.43 9.66
N LEU A 241 -11.11 -0.64 8.41
CA LEU A 241 -11.17 0.36 7.35
C LEU A 241 -12.08 -0.11 6.21
N PHE A 242 -13.13 0.66 5.92
CA PHE A 242 -14.05 0.38 4.81
C PHE A 242 -13.64 1.13 3.55
N PRO A 243 -13.29 0.42 2.45
CA PRO A 243 -12.92 1.01 1.19
C PRO A 243 -14.13 1.49 0.39
N MET A 244 -13.92 2.38 -0.60
CA MET A 244 -14.88 2.81 -1.63
C MET A 244 -16.19 3.43 -1.12
N VAL A 245 -16.23 3.94 0.11
CA VAL A 245 -17.42 4.66 0.63
C VAL A 245 -17.66 5.93 -0.18
N SER A 246 -18.86 6.09 -0.72
CA SER A 246 -19.19 7.12 -1.69
C SER A 246 -20.50 7.89 -1.41
N VAL A 247 -21.37 7.32 -0.59
CA VAL A 247 -22.67 7.93 -0.24
C VAL A 247 -23.02 7.76 1.25
N PRO A 248 -23.80 8.68 1.86
CA PRO A 248 -24.13 8.60 3.29
C PRO A 248 -24.89 7.34 3.72
N GLY A 249 -25.65 6.74 2.80
CA GLY A 249 -26.40 5.50 3.08
C GLY A 249 -25.50 4.29 3.37
N GLU A 250 -24.28 4.27 2.82
CA GLU A 250 -23.29 3.23 3.12
C GLU A 250 -22.78 3.34 4.55
N LEU A 251 -22.50 4.56 5.04
CA LEU A 251 -22.07 4.80 6.43
C LEU A 251 -23.10 4.29 7.44
N LYS A 252 -24.38 4.56 7.18
CA LYS A 252 -25.48 4.07 8.04
C LYS A 252 -25.52 2.55 8.09
N LYS A 253 -25.47 1.88 6.93
CA LYS A 253 -25.50 0.40 6.86
C LYS A 253 -24.28 -0.23 7.52
N ILE A 254 -23.09 0.34 7.33
CA ILE A 254 -21.85 -0.09 8.00
C ILE A 254 -22.03 0.00 9.52
N SER A 255 -22.48 1.16 10.02
CA SER A 255 -22.67 1.39 11.45
C SER A 255 -23.69 0.44 12.06
N GLU A 256 -24.83 0.24 11.39
CA GLU A 256 -25.89 -0.67 11.84
C GLU A 256 -25.37 -2.11 11.95
N LEU A 257 -24.65 -2.59 10.92
CA LEU A 257 -24.08 -3.93 10.91
C LEU A 257 -22.98 -4.10 11.96
N PHE A 258 -22.06 -3.12 12.04
CA PHE A 258 -20.98 -3.14 13.02
C PHE A 258 -21.52 -3.20 14.45
N ASN A 259 -22.48 -2.33 14.80
CA ASN A 259 -23.08 -2.29 16.13
C ASN A 259 -23.85 -3.58 16.45
N LYS A 260 -24.61 -4.14 15.49
CA LYS A 260 -25.26 -5.46 15.64
C LYS A 260 -24.23 -6.52 16.04
N ILE A 261 -23.10 -6.59 15.36
CA ILE A 261 -22.05 -7.58 15.62
C ILE A 261 -21.39 -7.34 16.99
N VAL A 262 -21.13 -6.08 17.34
CA VAL A 262 -20.59 -5.71 18.67
C VAL A 262 -21.53 -6.14 19.77
N ASP A 263 -22.84 -5.92 19.64
CA ASP A 263 -23.85 -6.32 20.61
C ASP A 263 -23.95 -7.84 20.76
N GLU A 264 -23.72 -8.59 19.70
CA GLU A 264 -23.72 -10.06 19.73
C GLU A 264 -22.43 -10.64 20.33
N ILE A 265 -21.24 -10.11 19.97
CA ILE A 265 -19.94 -10.60 20.45
C ILE A 265 -19.67 -10.11 21.87
N LYS A 266 -20.10 -8.89 22.22
CA LYS A 266 -19.80 -8.19 23.48
C LYS A 266 -18.31 -8.19 23.80
N PRO A 267 -17.47 -7.63 22.89
CA PRO A 267 -16.03 -7.60 23.07
C PRO A 267 -15.65 -6.70 24.25
N GLU A 268 -14.56 -7.02 24.96
CA GLU A 268 -14.03 -6.16 26.03
C GLU A 268 -13.57 -4.81 25.48
N LYS A 269 -13.02 -4.81 24.26
CA LYS A 269 -12.57 -3.62 23.53
C LYS A 269 -13.24 -3.57 22.18
N VAL A 270 -14.03 -2.53 21.92
CA VAL A 270 -14.60 -2.25 20.61
C VAL A 270 -13.53 -1.56 19.75
N PRO A 271 -13.13 -2.11 18.58
CA PRO A 271 -12.18 -1.45 17.70
C PRO A 271 -12.78 -0.20 17.09
N GLU A 272 -11.93 0.81 16.85
CA GLU A 272 -12.31 1.94 15.98
C GLU A 272 -12.56 1.40 14.56
N TRP A 273 -13.47 2.03 13.84
CA TRP A 273 -13.58 1.85 12.41
C TRP A 273 -13.52 3.19 11.67
N GLY A 274 -13.15 3.14 10.42
CA GLY A 274 -13.03 4.32 9.57
C GLY A 274 -13.32 4.00 8.12
N ILE A 275 -13.19 5.00 7.28
CA ILE A 275 -13.37 4.86 5.83
C ILE A 275 -12.08 5.18 5.07
N MET A 276 -11.94 4.59 3.90
CA MET A 276 -10.93 5.01 2.94
C MET A 276 -11.48 6.14 2.07
N LEU A 277 -10.80 7.29 2.09
CA LEU A 277 -11.07 8.35 1.13
C LEU A 277 -10.40 8.00 -0.19
N GLU A 278 -11.15 7.44 -1.09
CA GLU A 278 -10.70 7.09 -2.43
C GLU A 278 -11.75 7.40 -3.52
N VAL A 279 -12.95 7.83 -3.10
CA VAL A 279 -13.97 8.38 -3.98
C VAL A 279 -14.14 9.87 -3.65
N PRO A 280 -13.99 10.80 -4.61
CA PRO A 280 -14.03 12.24 -4.34
C PRO A 280 -15.31 12.72 -3.63
N SER A 281 -16.46 12.07 -3.85
CA SER A 281 -17.72 12.42 -3.18
C SER A 281 -17.65 12.31 -1.66
N ALA A 282 -16.85 11.38 -1.12
CA ALA A 282 -16.68 11.21 0.33
C ALA A 282 -16.07 12.44 1.00
N ALA A 283 -15.26 13.23 0.29
CA ALA A 283 -14.70 14.46 0.82
C ALA A 283 -15.77 15.54 1.13
N PHE A 284 -16.94 15.44 0.49
CA PHE A 284 -18.07 16.36 0.71
C PHE A 284 -19.06 15.84 1.75
N MET A 285 -18.77 14.71 2.39
CA MET A 285 -19.63 14.08 3.42
C MET A 285 -18.99 14.08 4.81
N LEU A 286 -18.04 14.98 5.07
CA LEU A 286 -17.29 14.99 6.36
C LEU A 286 -18.20 15.13 7.58
N ASN A 287 -19.28 15.95 7.49
CA ASN A 287 -20.26 16.10 8.57
C ASN A 287 -21.05 14.81 8.83
N GLU A 288 -21.36 14.06 7.79
CA GLU A 288 -22.01 12.75 7.88
C GLU A 288 -21.07 11.71 8.43
N ILE A 289 -19.81 11.67 7.96
CA ILE A 289 -18.77 10.76 8.42
C ILE A 289 -18.50 10.96 9.92
N ALA A 290 -18.37 12.22 10.36
CA ALA A 290 -18.11 12.57 11.76
C ALA A 290 -19.17 12.09 12.76
N LYS A 291 -20.37 11.74 12.29
CA LYS A 291 -21.43 11.14 13.13
C LYS A 291 -21.17 9.68 13.48
N TYR A 292 -20.34 9.00 12.70
CA TYR A 292 -20.12 7.56 12.80
C TYR A 292 -18.69 7.19 13.15
N THR A 293 -17.71 7.96 12.69
CA THR A 293 -16.29 7.68 12.88
C THR A 293 -15.45 8.95 12.94
N ASN A 294 -14.28 8.85 13.57
CA ASN A 294 -13.28 9.90 13.65
C ASN A 294 -11.97 9.56 12.93
N TYR A 295 -11.99 8.55 12.03
CA TYR A 295 -10.81 8.12 11.30
C TYR A 295 -11.07 7.97 9.79
N ILE A 296 -10.18 8.57 9.00
CA ILE A 296 -10.16 8.44 7.55
C ILE A 296 -8.72 8.14 7.11
N SER A 297 -8.55 7.14 6.24
CA SER A 297 -7.29 6.88 5.55
C SER A 297 -7.43 7.23 4.08
N ILE A 298 -6.50 8.02 3.55
CA ILE A 298 -6.53 8.45 2.15
C ILE A 298 -5.91 7.35 1.28
N GLY A 299 -6.72 6.77 0.39
CA GLY A 299 -6.30 5.83 -0.65
C GLY A 299 -5.95 6.58 -1.93
N THR A 300 -4.75 7.16 -2.00
CA THR A 300 -4.37 8.11 -3.06
C THR A 300 -4.45 7.55 -4.46
N ASN A 301 -4.30 6.23 -4.65
CA ASN A 301 -4.29 5.61 -5.98
C ASN A 301 -5.67 5.70 -6.66
N ASP A 302 -6.70 5.16 -6.01
CA ASP A 302 -8.07 5.19 -6.53
C ASP A 302 -8.64 6.62 -6.46
N LEU A 303 -8.30 7.39 -5.42
CA LEU A 303 -8.70 8.79 -5.34
C LEU A 303 -8.19 9.60 -6.53
N MET A 304 -6.93 9.43 -6.93
CA MET A 304 -6.35 10.10 -8.09
C MET A 304 -7.04 9.65 -9.39
N GLN A 305 -7.26 8.34 -9.56
CA GLN A 305 -7.96 7.76 -10.70
C GLN A 305 -9.33 8.40 -10.91
N PHE A 306 -10.14 8.47 -9.84
CA PHE A 306 -11.49 9.03 -9.92
C PHE A 306 -11.51 10.57 -9.99
N PHE A 307 -10.55 11.23 -9.35
CA PHE A 307 -10.44 12.68 -9.39
C PHE A 307 -10.14 13.20 -10.80
N PHE A 308 -9.25 12.52 -11.53
CA PHE A 308 -8.87 12.87 -12.90
C PHE A 308 -9.69 12.13 -13.97
N ALA A 309 -10.60 11.23 -13.59
CA ALA A 309 -11.35 10.38 -14.49
C ALA A 309 -10.44 9.61 -15.47
N ILE A 310 -9.35 9.03 -14.97
CA ILE A 310 -8.38 8.25 -15.74
C ILE A 310 -8.39 6.80 -15.26
N ASP A 311 -8.11 5.89 -16.19
CA ASP A 311 -7.78 4.51 -15.85
C ASP A 311 -6.27 4.42 -15.59
N ARG A 312 -5.87 4.18 -14.34
CA ARG A 312 -4.46 4.08 -13.93
C ARG A 312 -3.74 2.85 -14.51
N THR A 313 -4.50 1.88 -15.02
CA THR A 313 -3.95 0.69 -15.66
C THR A 313 -3.64 0.92 -17.14
N ASN A 314 -4.12 2.04 -17.71
CA ASN A 314 -3.87 2.40 -19.10
C ASN A 314 -2.53 3.15 -19.22
N GLU A 315 -1.53 2.49 -19.73
CA GLU A 315 -0.17 3.04 -19.91
C GLU A 315 -0.13 4.36 -20.69
N LYS A 316 -1.06 4.54 -21.64
CA LYS A 316 -1.14 5.80 -22.43
C LYS A 316 -1.56 7.01 -21.59
N LEU A 317 -2.13 6.76 -20.42
CA LEU A 317 -2.60 7.80 -19.49
C LEU A 317 -1.66 8.03 -18.30
N SER A 318 -0.55 7.30 -18.19
CA SER A 318 0.38 7.40 -17.05
C SER A 318 0.95 8.81 -16.83
N GLY A 319 1.05 9.63 -17.89
CA GLY A 319 1.52 11.02 -17.80
C GLY A 319 0.42 12.06 -17.53
N TYR A 320 -0.86 11.66 -17.51
CA TYR A 320 -1.99 12.61 -17.36
C TYR A 320 -2.33 12.95 -15.91
N ALA A 321 -1.95 12.11 -14.97
CA ALA A 321 -2.22 12.33 -13.56
C ALA A 321 -0.95 12.26 -12.72
N ASP A 322 -0.79 13.27 -11.88
CA ASP A 322 0.24 13.31 -10.84
C ASP A 322 -0.44 13.70 -9.53
N PHE A 323 -0.22 12.90 -8.48
CA PHE A 323 -0.71 13.20 -7.14
C PHE A 323 -0.10 14.49 -6.55
N LEU A 324 1.00 15.00 -7.12
CA LEU A 324 1.57 16.31 -6.78
C LEU A 324 1.09 17.45 -7.68
N SER A 325 0.13 17.20 -8.58
CA SER A 325 -0.49 18.29 -9.35
C SER A 325 -1.22 19.27 -8.43
N MET A 326 -1.17 20.56 -8.76
CA MET A 326 -1.81 21.60 -7.92
C MET A 326 -3.31 21.40 -7.72
N PRO A 327 -4.12 20.99 -8.72
CA PRO A 327 -5.56 20.72 -8.50
C PRO A 327 -5.80 19.64 -7.45
N PHE A 328 -5.09 18.52 -7.53
CA PHE A 328 -5.23 17.43 -6.58
C PHE A 328 -4.74 17.82 -5.19
N MET A 329 -3.60 18.48 -5.10
CA MET A 329 -3.06 18.97 -3.83
C MET A 329 -3.95 20.03 -3.15
N ARG A 330 -4.61 20.89 -3.92
CA ARG A 330 -5.61 21.84 -3.38
C ARG A 330 -6.82 21.12 -2.81
N PHE A 331 -7.34 20.13 -3.53
CA PHE A 331 -8.42 19.28 -3.06
C PHE A 331 -8.04 18.57 -1.75
N MET A 332 -6.88 17.92 -1.72
CA MET A 332 -6.37 17.21 -0.54
C MET A 332 -6.18 18.14 0.66
N ASN A 333 -5.57 19.31 0.43
CA ASN A 333 -5.35 20.30 1.51
C ASN A 333 -6.66 20.82 2.09
N GLN A 334 -7.67 21.06 1.25
CA GLN A 334 -8.99 21.48 1.71
C GLN A 334 -9.63 20.37 2.54
N PHE A 335 -9.63 19.13 2.02
CA PHE A 335 -10.19 17.97 2.70
C PHE A 335 -9.54 17.76 4.08
N VAL A 336 -8.20 17.70 4.16
CA VAL A 336 -7.51 17.49 5.44
C VAL A 336 -7.80 18.63 6.42
N SER A 337 -7.79 19.88 5.94
CA SER A 337 -8.13 21.04 6.77
C SER A 337 -9.54 20.95 7.36
N ASP A 338 -10.53 20.50 6.57
CA ASP A 338 -11.91 20.39 7.02
C ASP A 338 -12.12 19.18 7.94
N ALA A 339 -11.46 18.05 7.67
CA ALA A 339 -11.46 16.88 8.54
C ALA A 339 -10.92 17.19 9.94
N VAL A 340 -9.79 17.89 10.01
CA VAL A 340 -9.18 18.31 11.29
C VAL A 340 -10.11 19.21 12.12
N LYS A 341 -10.87 20.13 11.50
CA LYS A 341 -11.87 20.96 12.18
C LYS A 341 -13.00 20.14 12.84
N LEU A 342 -13.26 18.95 12.30
CA LEU A 342 -14.25 18.01 12.81
C LEU A 342 -13.66 16.95 13.75
N ASN A 343 -12.39 17.11 14.16
CA ASN A 343 -11.63 16.16 14.97
C ASN A 343 -11.53 14.76 14.33
N ILE A 344 -11.54 14.69 13.01
CA ILE A 344 -11.30 13.45 12.26
C ILE A 344 -9.79 13.30 12.07
N LYS A 345 -9.25 12.17 12.50
CA LYS A 345 -7.86 11.77 12.24
C LYS A 345 -7.70 11.36 10.77
N VAL A 346 -6.66 11.85 10.14
CA VAL A 346 -6.41 11.55 8.73
C VAL A 346 -5.05 10.87 8.57
N GLY A 347 -5.08 9.64 8.06
CA GLY A 347 -3.91 8.91 7.59
C GLY A 347 -3.86 8.84 6.06
N ALA A 348 -2.77 8.32 5.50
CA ALA A 348 -2.61 8.03 4.08
C ALA A 348 -1.93 6.69 3.88
N CYS A 349 -2.42 5.87 2.95
CA CYS A 349 -1.90 4.53 2.70
C CYS A 349 -1.68 4.20 1.21
N GLY A 350 -1.86 5.17 0.31
CA GLY A 350 -1.57 5.00 -1.12
C GLY A 350 -0.07 5.18 -1.46
N GLU A 351 0.26 5.03 -2.73
CA GLU A 351 1.64 5.14 -3.24
C GLU A 351 2.27 6.51 -2.97
N MET A 352 1.47 7.57 -2.91
CA MET A 352 1.94 8.90 -2.55
C MET A 352 2.67 8.93 -1.20
N ALA A 353 2.25 8.11 -0.23
CA ALA A 353 2.92 8.00 1.07
C ALA A 353 4.28 7.30 0.99
N SER A 354 4.52 6.51 -0.06
CA SER A 354 5.78 5.81 -0.32
C SER A 354 6.75 6.59 -1.22
N ASP A 355 6.31 7.72 -1.78
CA ASP A 355 7.12 8.63 -2.59
C ASP A 355 7.66 9.76 -1.69
N PRO A 356 8.98 10.04 -1.64
CA PRO A 356 9.52 11.07 -0.75
C PRO A 356 8.90 12.46 -0.92
N ALA A 357 8.70 12.91 -2.15
CA ALA A 357 8.06 14.21 -2.41
C ALA A 357 6.57 14.18 -2.04
N GLY A 358 5.89 13.06 -2.31
CA GLY A 358 4.51 12.80 -1.89
C GLY A 358 4.34 12.80 -0.38
N PHE A 359 5.25 12.13 0.34
CA PHE A 359 5.28 12.11 1.80
C PHE A 359 5.43 13.52 2.38
N ILE A 360 6.37 14.32 1.87
CA ILE A 360 6.58 15.72 2.30
C ILE A 360 5.32 16.55 2.01
N ALA A 361 4.68 16.36 0.87
CA ALA A 361 3.44 17.05 0.52
C ALA A 361 2.29 16.71 1.47
N LEU A 362 2.10 15.41 1.78
CA LEU A 362 1.10 14.92 2.73
C LEU A 362 1.36 15.46 4.15
N LEU A 363 2.62 15.42 4.61
CA LEU A 363 3.02 16.02 5.88
C LEU A 363 2.70 17.53 5.92
N GLY A 364 2.96 18.23 4.82
CA GLY A 364 2.72 19.66 4.68
C GLY A 364 1.25 20.06 4.74
N ILE A 365 0.34 19.23 4.29
CA ILE A 365 -1.12 19.44 4.40
C ILE A 365 -1.70 18.96 5.73
N GLY A 366 -0.90 18.28 6.58
CA GLY A 366 -1.28 17.94 7.95
C GLY A 366 -1.52 16.44 8.22
N VAL A 367 -1.13 15.55 7.31
CA VAL A 367 -1.18 14.10 7.56
C VAL A 367 0.00 13.70 8.47
N GLU A 368 -0.26 12.83 9.46
CA GLU A 368 0.75 12.36 10.43
C GLU A 368 0.79 10.82 10.56
N GLU A 369 -0.19 10.12 9.99
CA GLU A 369 -0.22 8.65 9.95
C GLU A 369 0.01 8.18 8.50
N PHE A 370 1.03 7.35 8.27
CA PHE A 370 1.45 6.93 6.94
C PHE A 370 1.57 5.42 6.87
N GLY A 371 0.84 4.82 5.94
CA GLY A 371 1.02 3.45 5.52
C GLY A 371 1.82 3.40 4.22
N MET A 372 2.98 2.76 4.22
CA MET A 372 3.87 2.73 3.07
C MET A 372 4.44 1.33 2.82
N ARG A 373 5.02 1.12 1.66
CA ARG A 373 5.69 -0.13 1.34
C ARG A 373 6.85 -0.40 2.31
N PRO A 374 7.03 -1.65 2.82
CA PRO A 374 8.13 -1.96 3.74
C PRO A 374 9.50 -1.53 3.22
N ALA A 375 9.76 -1.69 1.94
CA ALA A 375 11.04 -1.39 1.30
C ALA A 375 11.48 0.08 1.38
N VAL A 376 10.55 1.03 1.61
CA VAL A 376 10.88 2.46 1.67
C VAL A 376 10.92 3.03 3.09
N ILE A 377 10.48 2.26 4.09
CA ILE A 377 10.33 2.74 5.47
C ILE A 377 11.66 3.27 6.03
N ASP A 378 12.73 2.55 5.85
CA ASP A 378 14.05 2.95 6.36
C ASP A 378 14.52 4.24 5.71
N LYS A 379 14.36 4.38 4.39
CA LYS A 379 14.67 5.62 3.67
C LYS A 379 13.84 6.82 4.20
N MET A 380 12.57 6.60 4.50
CA MET A 380 11.71 7.64 5.09
C MET A 380 12.15 8.00 6.51
N ARG A 381 12.53 7.01 7.33
CA ARG A 381 13.05 7.25 8.69
C ARG A 381 14.38 8.01 8.70
N GLU A 382 15.17 7.93 7.64
CA GLU A 382 16.38 8.73 7.44
C GLU A 382 16.06 10.18 7.03
N LEU A 383 15.00 10.37 6.26
CA LEU A 383 14.53 11.68 5.81
C LEU A 383 13.86 12.48 6.93
N ILE A 384 12.98 11.84 7.71
CA ILE A 384 12.11 12.48 8.71
C ILE A 384 12.86 13.39 9.70
N PRO A 385 14.03 13.01 10.28
CA PRO A 385 14.75 13.87 11.23
C PRO A 385 15.24 15.21 10.66
N ASN A 386 15.34 15.31 9.34
CA ASN A 386 15.77 16.53 8.63
C ASN A 386 14.58 17.42 8.25
N LEU A 387 13.35 16.95 8.40
CA LEU A 387 12.15 17.67 8.05
C LEU A 387 11.61 18.49 9.22
N ASN A 388 11.33 19.76 8.97
CA ASN A 388 10.61 20.63 9.92
C ASN A 388 9.17 20.79 9.41
N LYS A 389 8.21 20.16 10.11
CA LYS A 389 6.80 20.13 9.71
C LYS A 389 6.20 21.53 9.55
N LYS A 390 6.51 22.46 10.49
CA LYS A 390 6.00 23.84 10.45
C LYS A 390 6.46 24.56 9.18
N ASN A 391 7.74 24.40 8.80
CA ASN A 391 8.29 24.99 7.59
C ASN A 391 7.66 24.40 6.33
N ILE A 392 7.52 23.07 6.28
CA ILE A 392 6.88 22.35 5.18
C ILE A 392 5.42 22.78 5.00
N THR A 393 4.67 22.88 6.11
CA THR A 393 3.28 23.37 6.08
C THR A 393 3.19 24.78 5.50
N GLY A 394 4.08 25.69 5.91
CA GLY A 394 4.16 27.03 5.35
C GLY A 394 4.48 27.04 3.87
N PHE A 395 5.45 26.23 3.46
CA PHE A 395 5.90 26.08 2.07
C PHE A 395 4.76 25.56 1.17
N ILE A 396 4.13 24.45 1.54
CA ILE A 396 3.02 23.86 0.77
C ILE A 396 1.84 24.84 0.68
N LYS A 397 1.45 25.48 1.78
CA LYS A 397 0.37 26.50 1.75
C LYS A 397 0.69 27.65 0.81
N ASN A 398 1.94 28.10 0.76
CA ASN A 398 2.37 29.18 -0.14
C ASN A 398 2.30 28.75 -1.62
N ILE A 399 2.71 27.51 -1.93
CA ILE A 399 2.60 26.95 -3.27
C ILE A 399 1.12 26.90 -3.70
N LEU A 400 0.26 26.33 -2.87
CA LEU A 400 -1.14 26.10 -3.22
C LEU A 400 -1.96 27.41 -3.38
N LYS A 401 -1.51 28.52 -2.80
CA LYS A 401 -2.10 29.86 -2.98
C LYS A 401 -1.73 30.53 -4.29
N ARG A 402 -0.71 30.07 -4.99
CA ARG A 402 -0.29 30.68 -6.28
C ARG A 402 -1.41 30.58 -7.30
N LYS A 403 -1.62 31.64 -8.08
CA LYS A 403 -2.62 31.63 -9.16
C LYS A 403 -2.14 30.81 -10.35
N GLU A 404 -0.86 30.86 -10.64
CA GLU A 404 -0.21 30.11 -11.72
C GLU A 404 0.03 28.66 -11.29
N LEU A 405 -0.12 27.72 -12.23
CA LEU A 405 0.24 26.33 -12.01
C LEU A 405 1.77 26.20 -11.98
N VAL A 406 2.28 25.55 -10.95
CA VAL A 406 3.72 25.26 -10.79
C VAL A 406 3.93 23.76 -10.63
N ASN A 407 5.13 23.30 -10.97
CA ASN A 407 5.52 21.92 -10.71
C ASN A 407 5.83 21.74 -9.21
N VAL A 408 4.87 21.21 -8.46
CA VAL A 408 4.97 21.03 -7.02
C VAL A 408 6.06 20.02 -6.67
N ARG A 409 6.19 18.92 -7.45
CA ARG A 409 7.24 17.92 -7.28
C ARG A 409 8.62 18.55 -7.33
N GLN A 410 8.92 19.26 -8.41
CA GLN A 410 10.22 19.91 -8.59
C GLN A 410 10.54 20.88 -7.44
N LEU A 411 9.56 21.65 -6.99
CA LEU A 411 9.76 22.59 -5.89
C LEU A 411 10.06 21.88 -4.56
N ILE A 412 9.42 20.75 -4.30
CA ILE A 412 9.68 19.95 -3.09
C ILE A 412 11.08 19.32 -3.19
N GLU A 413 11.41 18.70 -4.33
CA GLU A 413 12.70 18.04 -4.55
C GLU A 413 13.87 19.02 -4.39
N LEU A 414 13.79 20.20 -4.98
CA LEU A 414 14.82 21.24 -4.86
C LEU A 414 14.97 21.80 -3.42
N THR A 415 13.96 21.68 -2.58
CA THR A 415 13.96 22.32 -1.25
C THR A 415 14.26 21.34 -0.12
N TYR A 416 13.87 20.06 -0.26
CA TYR A 416 13.86 19.10 0.84
C TYR A 416 14.53 17.76 0.52
N LEU A 417 14.79 17.44 -0.75
CA LEU A 417 15.42 16.19 -1.20
C LEU A 417 16.74 16.45 -1.90
#